data_dc9d9725954809baab9f636c835d3585
#
_entry.id   dc9d9725954809baab9f636c835d3585
#
_cell.length_a   1.000
_cell.length_b   1.000
_cell.length_c   1.000
_cell.angle_alpha   90.00
_cell.angle_beta   90.00
_cell.angle_gamma   90.00
#
_symmetry.space_group_name_H-M   'P 1'
#
loop_
_entity.id
_entity.type
_entity.pdbx_description
1 polymer ?
#
loop_
_entity_poly.entity_id
_entity_poly.type
_entity_poly.pdbx_seq_one_letter_code
_entity_poly.pdbx_strand_id
1 'polypeptide(L)'
;MRAVAVALAVGVGLGGWVAPVASAETTVLPERPGYAGVVFVDNPAIVDPHPMFAESWSRVADEQAVALHFTTGTPECYGVHATVAETPETVTVELREGALPGAVRRACIMIAVSGTLEVPLQGPLGARQVVSVY
;
A
#
# COMPACT_ATOMS: atom_id res chain seq x y z
N MET A 1 38.43 33.00 58.03
CA MET A 1 37.76 33.39 56.77
C MET A 1 37.68 32.16 55.88
N ARG A 2 36.50 31.61 55.65
CA ARG A 2 36.30 30.40 54.84
C ARG A 2 35.75 30.82 53.49
N ALA A 3 36.48 30.62 52.41
CA ALA A 3 36.05 30.84 51.06
C ALA A 3 35.27 29.61 50.56
N VAL A 4 33.99 29.82 50.16
CA VAL A 4 33.14 28.81 49.56
C VAL A 4 33.29 28.94 48.04
N ALA A 5 33.86 27.95 47.40
CA ALA A 5 33.92 27.85 45.95
C ALA A 5 32.63 27.21 45.45
N VAL A 6 31.84 27.96 44.68
CA VAL A 6 30.63 27.49 43.95
C VAL A 6 31.09 26.97 42.58
N ALA A 7 31.01 25.67 42.38
CA ALA A 7 31.24 25.05 41.09
C ALA A 7 29.93 25.09 40.27
N LEU A 8 29.92 25.87 39.21
CA LEU A 8 28.84 25.86 38.18
C LEU A 8 29.05 24.68 37.22
N ALA A 9 28.24 23.67 37.34
CA ALA A 9 28.17 22.60 36.37
C ALA A 9 27.30 23.05 35.17
N VAL A 10 27.92 23.29 34.03
CA VAL A 10 27.22 23.53 32.75
C VAL A 10 26.84 22.18 32.18
N GLY A 11 25.60 21.79 32.32
CA GLY A 11 25.02 20.62 31.66
C GLY A 11 24.74 20.92 30.20
N VAL A 12 25.57 20.40 29.28
CA VAL A 12 25.27 20.40 27.85
C VAL A 12 24.23 19.31 27.58
N GLY A 13 22.98 19.70 27.51
CA GLY A 13 21.89 18.83 27.07
C GLY A 13 22.01 18.60 25.57
N LEU A 14 22.49 17.43 25.14
CA LEU A 14 22.36 16.93 23.78
C LEU A 14 20.88 16.62 23.53
N GLY A 15 20.12 17.61 23.09
CA GLY A 15 18.76 17.43 22.58
C GLY A 15 18.83 16.65 21.27
N GLY A 16 18.69 15.34 21.34
CA GLY A 16 18.54 14.51 20.16
C GLY A 16 17.22 14.86 19.47
N TRP A 17 17.29 15.41 18.29
CA TRP A 17 16.13 15.60 17.42
C TRP A 17 15.73 14.23 16.90
N VAL A 18 14.68 13.64 17.48
CA VAL A 18 14.04 12.46 16.92
C VAL A 18 13.15 12.96 15.79
N ALA A 19 13.56 12.73 14.55
CA ALA A 19 12.71 13.03 13.40
C ALA A 19 11.45 12.15 13.47
N PRO A 20 10.24 12.70 13.25
CA PRO A 20 9.02 11.91 13.23
C PRO A 20 9.11 10.90 12.08
N VAL A 21 8.96 9.61 12.40
CA VAL A 21 8.83 8.55 11.38
C VAL A 21 7.46 8.74 10.75
N ALA A 22 7.40 8.89 9.42
CA ALA A 22 6.13 8.91 8.72
C ALA A 22 5.46 7.54 8.89
N SER A 23 4.30 7.50 9.57
CA SER A 23 3.50 6.28 9.69
C SER A 23 2.74 6.06 8.40
N ALA A 24 2.76 4.82 7.86
CA ALA A 24 1.90 4.44 6.76
C ALA A 24 0.43 4.61 7.17
N GLU A 25 -0.37 5.20 6.30
CA GLU A 25 -1.81 5.34 6.53
C GLU A 25 -2.50 4.01 6.28
N THR A 26 -3.37 3.62 7.20
CA THR A 26 -4.12 2.36 7.15
C THR A 26 -5.61 2.64 7.08
N THR A 27 -6.29 2.07 6.10
CA THR A 27 -7.72 2.27 5.86
C THR A 27 -8.44 0.95 5.70
N VAL A 28 -9.55 0.76 6.41
CA VAL A 28 -10.46 -0.38 6.17
C VAL A 28 -11.20 -0.14 4.87
N LEU A 29 -11.07 -1.09 3.94
CA LEU A 29 -11.71 -0.99 2.64
C LEU A 29 -13.18 -1.42 2.68
N PRO A 30 -14.08 -0.72 1.98
CA PRO A 30 -15.45 -1.17 1.82
C PRO A 30 -15.53 -2.36 0.85
N GLU A 31 -16.42 -3.30 1.14
CA GLU A 31 -16.79 -4.35 0.20
C GLU A 31 -17.75 -3.80 -0.85
N ARG A 32 -17.46 -4.04 -2.13
CA ARG A 32 -18.31 -3.62 -3.26
C ARG A 32 -18.55 -4.79 -4.21
N PRO A 33 -19.59 -5.59 -3.95
CA PRO A 33 -19.96 -6.68 -4.84
C PRO A 33 -20.35 -6.19 -6.23
N GLY A 34 -20.06 -6.99 -7.25
CA GLY A 34 -20.46 -6.68 -8.62
C GLY A 34 -19.66 -5.57 -9.29
N TYR A 35 -18.50 -5.23 -8.75
CA TYR A 35 -17.62 -4.26 -9.38
C TYR A 35 -17.14 -4.74 -10.75
N ALA A 36 -17.27 -3.88 -11.76
CA ALA A 36 -16.80 -4.14 -13.10
C ALA A 36 -15.62 -3.22 -13.43
N GLY A 37 -14.46 -3.82 -13.65
CA GLY A 37 -13.23 -3.12 -14.02
C GLY A 37 -12.42 -3.93 -14.99
N VAL A 38 -11.41 -3.29 -15.58
CA VAL A 38 -10.40 -3.99 -16.38
C VAL A 38 -9.61 -4.92 -15.47
N VAL A 39 -9.48 -6.18 -15.86
CA VAL A 39 -8.76 -7.18 -15.09
C VAL A 39 -7.25 -6.99 -15.29
N PHE A 40 -6.56 -6.72 -14.19
CA PHE A 40 -5.11 -6.71 -14.12
C PHE A 40 -4.61 -8.03 -13.54
N VAL A 41 -3.39 -8.40 -13.91
CA VAL A 41 -2.66 -9.53 -13.34
C VAL A 41 -1.52 -8.98 -12.49
N ASP A 42 -1.28 -9.55 -11.34
CA ASP A 42 -0.18 -9.14 -10.47
C ASP A 42 1.16 -9.19 -11.19
N ASN A 43 1.90 -8.09 -11.16
CA ASN A 43 3.16 -7.96 -11.87
C ASN A 43 4.25 -7.37 -10.96
N PRO A 44 5.09 -8.21 -10.33
CA PRO A 44 6.19 -7.73 -9.50
C PRO A 44 7.33 -7.07 -10.31
N ALA A 45 7.32 -7.16 -11.64
CA ALA A 45 8.35 -6.59 -12.51
C ALA A 45 8.06 -5.14 -12.96
N ILE A 46 7.05 -4.50 -12.43
CA ILE A 46 6.78 -3.07 -12.70
C ILE A 46 7.98 -2.20 -12.36
N VAL A 47 8.21 -1.17 -13.15
CA VAL A 47 9.34 -0.25 -13.03
C VAL A 47 8.93 1.00 -12.27
N ASP A 48 9.80 1.48 -11.38
CA ASP A 48 9.56 2.62 -10.50
C ASP A 48 8.24 2.51 -9.73
N PRO A 49 8.03 1.42 -8.99
CA PRO A 49 6.79 1.21 -8.26
C PRO A 49 6.57 2.27 -7.18
N HIS A 50 5.36 2.77 -7.10
CA HIS A 50 4.92 3.69 -6.05
C HIS A 50 3.61 3.24 -5.43
N PRO A 51 3.35 3.57 -4.17
CA PRO A 51 2.10 3.22 -3.51
C PRO A 51 0.90 3.82 -4.24
N MET A 52 -0.20 3.08 -4.26
CA MET A 52 -1.49 3.57 -4.74
C MET A 52 -2.60 3.09 -3.83
N PHE A 53 -3.72 3.80 -3.84
CA PHE A 53 -4.88 3.43 -3.05
C PHE A 53 -5.64 2.27 -3.69
N ALA A 54 -5.94 1.24 -2.87
CA ALA A 54 -7.07 0.39 -3.15
C ALA A 54 -8.35 1.10 -2.66
N GLU A 55 -9.35 1.20 -3.49
CA GLU A 55 -10.59 1.95 -3.20
C GLU A 55 -11.65 1.09 -2.52
N SER A 56 -11.70 -0.18 -2.87
CA SER A 56 -12.64 -1.17 -2.36
C SER A 56 -12.17 -2.58 -2.69
N TRP A 57 -12.94 -3.56 -2.24
CA TRP A 57 -12.68 -4.96 -2.54
C TRP A 57 -13.98 -5.73 -2.77
N SER A 58 -13.89 -6.91 -3.35
CA SER A 58 -15.01 -7.84 -3.46
C SER A 58 -14.57 -9.27 -3.26
N ARG A 59 -15.54 -10.10 -2.87
CA ARG A 59 -15.36 -11.56 -2.86
C ARG A 59 -15.33 -12.08 -4.29
N VAL A 60 -14.54 -13.09 -4.51
CA VAL A 60 -14.48 -13.86 -5.76
C VAL A 60 -14.92 -15.28 -5.50
N ALA A 61 -15.05 -16.09 -6.56
CA ALA A 61 -15.50 -17.49 -6.42
C ALA A 61 -14.53 -18.33 -5.56
N ASP A 62 -13.25 -18.01 -5.58
CA ASP A 62 -12.24 -18.62 -4.71
C ASP A 62 -12.32 -17.99 -3.32
N GLU A 63 -12.62 -18.78 -2.29
CA GLU A 63 -12.67 -18.33 -0.90
C GLU A 63 -11.30 -17.89 -0.34
N GLN A 64 -10.21 -18.30 -0.98
CA GLN A 64 -8.83 -17.94 -0.64
C GLN A 64 -8.27 -16.85 -1.56
N ALA A 65 -9.11 -15.95 -2.04
CA ALA A 65 -8.73 -14.80 -2.81
C ALA A 65 -9.69 -13.63 -2.56
N VAL A 66 -9.23 -12.42 -2.88
CA VAL A 66 -10.05 -11.20 -2.91
C VAL A 66 -9.73 -10.43 -4.18
N ALA A 67 -10.70 -9.70 -4.71
CA ALA A 67 -10.47 -8.73 -5.77
C ALA A 67 -10.31 -7.34 -5.16
N LEU A 68 -9.22 -6.67 -5.48
CA LEU A 68 -8.98 -5.26 -5.15
C LEU A 68 -9.43 -4.39 -6.32
N HIS A 69 -10.05 -3.26 -6.00
CA HIS A 69 -10.50 -2.28 -6.99
C HIS A 69 -9.75 -0.97 -6.83
N PHE A 70 -9.35 -0.38 -7.95
CA PHE A 70 -8.51 0.81 -7.98
C PHE A 70 -8.68 1.57 -9.30
N THR A 71 -8.12 2.77 -9.35
CA THR A 71 -8.02 3.56 -10.57
C THR A 71 -6.55 3.69 -10.95
N THR A 72 -6.20 3.40 -12.18
CA THR A 72 -4.85 3.46 -12.72
C THR A 72 -4.84 3.97 -14.17
N GLY A 73 -3.69 3.98 -14.82
CA GLY A 73 -3.56 4.29 -16.24
C GLY A 73 -3.89 3.11 -17.17
N THR A 74 -3.64 3.30 -18.46
CA THR A 74 -3.87 2.24 -19.45
C THR A 74 -3.07 0.97 -19.13
N PRO A 75 -3.69 -0.22 -19.23
CA PRO A 75 -3.01 -1.49 -19.00
C PRO A 75 -1.93 -1.82 -20.05
N GLU A 76 -1.86 -1.07 -21.14
CA GLU A 76 -0.78 -1.19 -22.13
C GLU A 76 0.55 -0.62 -21.63
N CYS A 77 0.51 0.28 -20.66
CA CYS A 77 1.68 0.99 -20.15
C CYS A 77 1.94 0.79 -18.66
N TYR A 78 0.90 0.52 -17.89
CA TYR A 78 0.97 0.44 -16.43
C TYR A 78 0.60 -0.95 -15.94
N GLY A 79 1.28 -1.35 -14.90
CA GLY A 79 1.01 -2.59 -14.18
C GLY A 79 0.84 -2.32 -12.69
N VAL A 80 0.30 -3.29 -12.00
CA VAL A 80 0.06 -3.24 -10.55
C VAL A 80 0.66 -4.47 -9.87
N HIS A 81 1.10 -4.29 -8.64
CA HIS A 81 1.61 -5.34 -7.78
C HIS A 81 1.03 -5.19 -6.38
N ALA A 82 0.52 -6.27 -5.82
CA ALA A 82 0.00 -6.30 -4.47
C ALA A 82 0.83 -7.21 -3.57
N THR A 83 1.07 -6.76 -2.34
CA THR A 83 1.59 -7.59 -1.25
C THR A 83 0.52 -7.71 -0.17
N VAL A 84 0.49 -8.84 0.52
CA VAL A 84 -0.54 -9.18 1.51
C VAL A 84 0.11 -9.65 2.79
N ALA A 85 -0.39 -9.13 3.92
CA ALA A 85 -0.09 -9.65 5.25
C ALA A 85 -1.41 -10.07 5.92
N GLU A 86 -1.46 -11.29 6.43
CA GLU A 86 -2.67 -11.88 6.99
C GLU A 86 -2.53 -12.10 8.49
N THR A 87 -3.60 -11.76 9.21
CA THR A 87 -3.80 -12.11 10.63
C THR A 87 -5.14 -12.84 10.77
N PRO A 88 -5.47 -13.41 11.96
CA PRO A 88 -6.80 -13.99 12.18
C PRO A 88 -7.96 -13.01 12.00
N GLU A 89 -7.73 -11.71 12.12
CA GLU A 89 -8.75 -10.65 12.07
C GLU A 89 -8.72 -9.82 10.80
N THR A 90 -7.55 -9.73 10.13
CA THR A 90 -7.35 -8.80 9.01
C THR A 90 -6.58 -9.42 7.86
N VAL A 91 -6.86 -8.91 6.67
CA VAL A 91 -6.06 -9.05 5.46
C VAL A 91 -5.58 -7.66 5.08
N THR A 92 -4.30 -7.38 5.28
CA THR A 92 -3.69 -6.09 4.95
C THR A 92 -3.07 -6.15 3.57
N VAL A 93 -3.51 -5.28 2.69
CA VAL A 93 -3.01 -5.19 1.31
C VAL A 93 -2.23 -3.90 1.11
N GLU A 94 -1.11 -4.00 0.42
CA GLU A 94 -0.35 -2.88 -0.10
C GLU A 94 -0.33 -2.97 -1.61
N LEU A 95 -0.90 -1.98 -2.29
CA LEU A 95 -0.99 -1.94 -3.74
C LEU A 95 0.02 -0.92 -4.29
N ARG A 96 0.72 -1.30 -5.35
CA ARG A 96 1.68 -0.46 -6.04
C ARG A 96 1.39 -0.42 -7.52
N GLU A 97 1.63 0.72 -8.13
CA GLU A 97 1.57 0.96 -9.57
C GLU A 97 2.97 1.28 -10.10
N GLY A 98 3.25 0.89 -11.31
CA GLY A 98 4.48 1.23 -12.01
C GLY A 98 4.34 1.04 -13.51
N ALA A 99 5.35 1.46 -14.25
CA ALA A 99 5.39 1.23 -15.69
C ALA A 99 5.65 -0.24 -16.01
N LEU A 100 5.05 -0.76 -17.06
CA LEU A 100 5.46 -2.04 -17.62
C LEU A 100 6.88 -1.91 -18.19
N PRO A 101 7.76 -2.92 -18.04
CA PRO A 101 9.13 -2.85 -18.56
C PRO A 101 9.20 -2.48 -20.04
N GLY A 102 8.33 -3.02 -20.87
CA GLY A 102 8.25 -2.72 -22.31
C GLY A 102 7.68 -1.34 -22.65
N ALA A 103 7.11 -0.61 -21.68
CA ALA A 103 6.47 0.68 -21.88
C ALA A 103 7.28 1.87 -21.37
N VAL A 104 8.42 1.66 -20.72
CA VAL A 104 9.23 2.71 -20.05
C VAL A 104 9.64 3.84 -21.01
N ARG A 105 9.78 3.55 -22.31
CA ARG A 105 10.18 4.52 -23.34
C ARG A 105 9.09 4.77 -24.38
N ARG A 106 7.87 4.32 -24.13
CA ARG A 106 6.72 4.52 -25.03
C ARG A 106 5.89 5.72 -24.57
N ALA A 107 5.30 6.40 -25.57
CA ALA A 107 4.22 7.34 -25.29
C ALA A 107 2.97 6.56 -24.86
N CYS A 108 2.33 6.98 -23.78
CA CYS A 108 1.13 6.39 -23.24
C CYS A 108 0.00 7.41 -23.25
N ILE A 109 -1.20 6.96 -23.60
CA ILE A 109 -2.38 7.81 -23.48
C ILE A 109 -2.67 8.07 -21.99
N MET A 110 -3.08 9.30 -21.67
CA MET A 110 -3.41 9.71 -20.32
C MET A 110 -4.90 9.50 -20.07
N ILE A 111 -5.28 8.29 -19.69
CA ILE A 111 -6.64 7.92 -19.31
C ILE A 111 -6.66 7.35 -17.90
N ALA A 112 -7.79 7.51 -17.22
CA ALA A 112 -8.08 6.83 -15.98
C ALA A 112 -8.88 5.56 -16.27
N VAL A 113 -8.40 4.42 -15.77
CA VAL A 113 -9.00 3.10 -15.95
C VAL A 113 -9.40 2.55 -14.61
N SER A 114 -10.66 2.15 -14.47
CA SER A 114 -11.09 1.37 -13.30
C SER A 114 -10.56 -0.06 -13.46
N GLY A 115 -9.71 -0.47 -12.52
CA GLY A 115 -9.06 -1.77 -12.53
C GLY A 115 -9.50 -2.68 -11.41
N THR A 116 -9.34 -3.97 -11.62
CA THR A 116 -9.51 -5.00 -10.60
C THR A 116 -8.33 -5.97 -10.64
N LEU A 117 -7.85 -6.36 -9.47
CA LEU A 117 -6.77 -7.33 -9.29
C LEU A 117 -7.20 -8.41 -8.31
N GLU A 118 -7.22 -9.64 -8.75
CA GLU A 118 -7.42 -10.78 -7.86
C GLU A 118 -6.12 -11.12 -7.13
N VAL A 119 -6.21 -11.18 -5.80
CA VAL A 119 -5.05 -11.41 -4.93
C VAL A 119 -5.28 -12.69 -4.12
N PRO A 120 -4.38 -13.68 -4.25
CA PRO A 120 -4.48 -14.91 -3.49
C PRO A 120 -4.16 -14.68 -2.01
N LEU A 121 -4.86 -15.42 -1.16
CA LEU A 121 -4.67 -15.45 0.30
C LEU A 121 -4.08 -16.80 0.72
N GLN A 122 -3.43 -16.83 1.88
CA GLN A 122 -2.92 -18.05 2.48
C GLN A 122 -4.01 -18.92 3.12
N GLY A 123 -5.12 -18.29 3.51
CA GLY A 123 -6.29 -18.95 4.08
C GLY A 123 -7.59 -18.32 3.62
N PRO A 124 -8.75 -18.93 3.92
CA PRO A 124 -10.04 -18.36 3.55
C PRO A 124 -10.23 -16.96 4.14
N LEU A 125 -10.82 -16.05 3.36
CA LEU A 125 -11.12 -14.69 3.82
C LEU A 125 -12.03 -14.72 5.06
N GLY A 126 -13.11 -15.51 5.03
CA GLY A 126 -14.08 -15.59 6.11
C GLY A 126 -14.67 -14.20 6.44
N ALA A 127 -14.69 -13.86 7.73
CA ALA A 127 -15.20 -12.60 8.25
C ALA A 127 -14.09 -11.55 8.49
N ARG A 128 -12.87 -11.78 8.00
CA ARG A 128 -11.74 -10.84 8.18
C ARG A 128 -12.00 -9.53 7.45
N GLN A 129 -11.49 -8.45 8.04
CA GLN A 129 -11.50 -7.14 7.38
C GLN A 129 -10.37 -7.06 6.36
N VAL A 130 -10.63 -6.42 5.23
CA VAL A 130 -9.62 -6.06 4.23
C VAL A 130 -9.18 -4.62 4.47
N VAL A 131 -7.90 -4.44 4.70
CA VAL A 131 -7.29 -3.18 5.09
C VAL A 131 -6.23 -2.80 4.06
N SER A 132 -6.23 -1.57 3.61
CA SER A 132 -5.19 -1.02 2.72
C SER A 132 -4.19 -0.21 3.50
N VAL A 133 -2.92 -0.37 3.17
CA VAL A 133 -1.80 0.47 3.62
C VAL A 133 -1.33 1.30 2.42
N TYR A 134 -1.09 2.61 2.69
CA TYR A 134 -0.61 3.57 1.69
C TYR A 134 0.55 4.40 2.21
#